data_dabd62d7049d345e7f0d38b69ed7fd7f
#
_entry.id   dabd62d7049d345e7f0d38b69ed7fd7f
#
_cell.length_a   1.000
_cell.length_b   1.000
_cell.length_c   1.000
_cell.angle_alpha   90.00
_cell.angle_beta   90.00
_cell.angle_gamma   90.00
#
_symmetry.space_group_name_H-M   'P 1'
#
loop_
_entity.id
_entity.type
_entity.pdbx_description
1 polymer ?
#
loop_
_entity_poly.entity_id
_entity_poly.type
_entity_poly.pdbx_seq_one_letter_code
_entity_poly.pdbx_strand_id
1 'polypeptide(L)'
;MSKIIAIDLGSTLSEVSVMEAGTPTIIVNDEGSRTTPSVVSFADGERKVGSAAKRQMVMKPKETVNLIKRFMGCTFDEVQEDIKHVQYDVVNENGYPRIVIGDKKYSPEEISAMIVGKMKDTAEAYLGEPVTDAIITVPAYFNDAQRQATKRAGEIAGLNVRRIIAEPTAALLAAKLNDKDGKYMVVDYGGATLDFSIADVMAGEDSVIEILASNGDVYCGGSDIDNIVTNWIVEEFNNEHPGFDLKSDTMAMSRIKDAAEKAKIELSNVNMTEINLPYITAIDNIPQHFNKSLTRAKFESLI
;
A
#
# COMPACT_ATOMS: atom_id res chain seq x y z
N MET A 1 20.24 -13.03 21.91
CA MET A 1 20.31 -11.99 20.86
C MET A 1 18.87 -11.70 20.47
N SER A 2 18.47 -10.42 20.41
CA SER A 2 17.14 -10.06 19.91
C SER A 2 16.99 -10.60 18.48
N LYS A 3 15.80 -11.07 18.12
CA LYS A 3 15.51 -11.51 16.76
C LYS A 3 15.48 -10.28 15.84
N ILE A 4 15.97 -10.46 14.62
CA ILE A 4 15.87 -9.45 13.56
C ILE A 4 14.60 -9.74 12.77
N ILE A 5 13.75 -8.75 12.60
CA ILE A 5 12.57 -8.85 11.74
C ILE A 5 12.88 -8.27 10.36
N ALA A 6 12.20 -8.77 9.34
CA ALA A 6 12.18 -8.16 8.03
C ALA A 6 10.80 -7.54 7.78
N ILE A 7 10.79 -6.28 7.33
CA ILE A 7 9.57 -5.54 7.03
C ILE A 7 9.56 -5.21 5.55
N ASP A 8 8.51 -5.62 4.87
CA ASP A 8 8.15 -5.09 3.56
C ASP A 8 7.19 -3.92 3.76
N LEU A 9 7.71 -2.70 3.55
CA LEU A 9 6.94 -1.47 3.67
C LEU A 9 6.33 -1.11 2.32
N GLY A 10 5.22 -1.76 1.97
CA GLY A 10 4.54 -1.56 0.70
C GLY A 10 3.68 -0.29 0.65
N SER A 11 3.38 0.20 -0.57
CA SER A 11 2.55 1.40 -0.78
C SER A 11 1.10 1.22 -0.31
N THR A 12 0.56 0.01 -0.42
CA THR A 12 -0.83 -0.32 -0.07
C THR A 12 -0.94 -1.34 1.05
N LEU A 13 -0.04 -2.33 1.08
CA LEU A 13 0.03 -3.39 2.08
C LEU A 13 1.45 -3.53 2.58
N SER A 14 1.62 -3.77 3.87
CA SER A 14 2.91 -4.05 4.49
C SER A 14 2.89 -5.42 5.17
N GLU A 15 4.06 -6.05 5.25
CA GLU A 15 4.24 -7.37 5.83
C GLU A 15 5.43 -7.38 6.79
N VAL A 16 5.40 -8.28 7.75
CA VAL A 16 6.52 -8.53 8.66
C VAL A 16 6.82 -10.01 8.74
N SER A 17 8.09 -10.34 8.74
CA SER A 17 8.57 -11.72 8.82
C SER A 17 9.75 -11.86 9.76
N VAL A 18 10.02 -13.11 10.15
CA VAL A 18 11.14 -13.50 11.00
C VAL A 18 11.72 -14.82 10.51
N MET A 19 13.02 -15.04 10.79
CA MET A 19 13.65 -16.33 10.54
C MET A 19 13.36 -17.29 11.71
N GLU A 20 12.74 -18.44 11.42
CA GLU A 20 12.48 -19.52 12.37
C GLU A 20 13.10 -20.82 11.87
N ALA A 21 14.02 -21.37 12.65
CA ALA A 21 14.75 -22.60 12.30
C ALA A 21 15.34 -22.60 10.86
N GLY A 22 15.84 -21.45 10.42
CA GLY A 22 16.42 -21.29 9.07
C GLY A 22 15.41 -21.09 7.94
N THR A 23 14.11 -20.92 8.26
CA THR A 23 13.06 -20.68 7.28
C THR A 23 12.40 -19.31 7.54
N PRO A 24 12.20 -18.47 6.50
CA PRO A 24 11.46 -17.23 6.67
C PRO A 24 9.97 -17.52 6.90
N THR A 25 9.43 -16.93 7.95
CA THR A 25 8.01 -17.04 8.32
C THR A 25 7.37 -15.67 8.31
N ILE A 26 6.32 -15.47 7.48
CA ILE A 26 5.51 -14.26 7.53
C ILE A 26 4.61 -14.33 8.74
N ILE A 27 4.64 -13.29 9.56
CA ILE A 27 3.86 -13.21 10.80
C ILE A 27 2.43 -12.79 10.49
N VAL A 28 1.49 -13.55 11.04
CA VAL A 28 0.05 -13.24 10.97
C VAL A 28 -0.26 -12.15 11.99
N ASN A 29 -0.97 -11.11 11.56
CA ASN A 29 -1.37 -10.00 12.44
C ASN A 29 -2.57 -10.38 13.33
N ASP A 30 -2.98 -9.46 14.21
CA ASP A 30 -4.10 -9.60 15.13
C ASP A 30 -5.48 -9.77 14.46
N GLU A 31 -5.58 -9.53 13.15
CA GLU A 31 -6.79 -9.75 12.35
C GLU A 31 -6.76 -11.08 11.56
N GLY A 32 -5.73 -11.91 11.76
CA GLY A 32 -5.57 -13.20 11.09
C GLY A 32 -5.03 -13.09 9.64
N SER A 33 -4.52 -11.92 9.25
CA SER A 33 -3.96 -11.69 7.91
C SER A 33 -2.43 -11.68 7.94
N ARG A 34 -1.81 -12.10 6.83
CA ARG A 34 -0.36 -11.98 6.62
C ARG A 34 0.05 -10.59 6.14
N THR A 35 -0.91 -9.80 5.68
CA THR A 35 -0.70 -8.44 5.20
C THR A 35 -1.45 -7.45 6.08
N THR A 36 -0.91 -6.24 6.21
CA THR A 36 -1.52 -5.13 6.94
C THR A 36 -1.64 -3.93 6.02
N PRO A 37 -2.83 -3.33 5.84
CA PRO A 37 -2.96 -2.11 5.04
C PRO A 37 -2.02 -1.01 5.49
N SER A 38 -1.29 -0.39 4.55
CA SER A 38 -0.39 0.75 4.80
C SER A 38 -1.20 2.05 4.93
N VAL A 39 -2.10 2.06 5.91
CA VAL A 39 -3.06 3.14 6.16
C VAL A 39 -3.00 3.57 7.62
N VAL A 40 -2.99 4.89 7.86
CA VAL A 40 -3.03 5.49 9.18
C VAL A 40 -4.22 6.44 9.27
N SER A 41 -5.07 6.29 10.27
CA SER A 41 -6.19 7.19 10.55
C SER A 41 -6.00 7.90 11.89
N PHE A 42 -6.42 9.16 11.91
CA PHE A 42 -6.46 10.02 13.10
C PHE A 42 -7.89 10.42 13.45
N ALA A 43 -8.87 9.73 12.85
CA ALA A 43 -10.28 10.01 13.06
C ALA A 43 -10.64 9.90 14.54
N ASP A 44 -11.54 10.79 14.97
CA ASP A 44 -12.07 10.87 16.33
C ASP A 44 -10.99 11.08 17.42
N GLY A 45 -9.83 11.63 17.03
CA GLY A 45 -8.71 11.92 17.93
C GLY A 45 -7.89 10.67 18.34
N GLU A 46 -8.19 9.51 17.76
CA GLU A 46 -7.50 8.25 18.01
C GLU A 46 -6.67 7.84 16.79
N ARG A 47 -5.39 7.46 17.03
CA ARG A 47 -4.56 6.92 15.96
C ARG A 47 -4.83 5.43 15.76
N LYS A 48 -5.22 5.06 14.53
CA LYS A 48 -5.38 3.67 14.09
C LYS A 48 -4.46 3.38 12.92
N VAL A 49 -4.01 2.13 12.79
CA VAL A 49 -3.14 1.67 11.69
C VAL A 49 -3.70 0.34 11.16
N GLY A 50 -3.54 0.09 9.87
CA GLY A 50 -3.97 -1.14 9.22
C GLY A 50 -5.45 -1.15 8.86
N SER A 51 -6.11 -2.30 8.97
CA SER A 51 -7.51 -2.46 8.55
C SER A 51 -8.47 -1.59 9.34
N ALA A 52 -8.19 -1.33 10.62
CA ALA A 52 -8.99 -0.39 11.42
C ALA A 52 -8.95 1.03 10.85
N ALA A 53 -7.77 1.49 10.38
CA ALA A 53 -7.61 2.76 9.70
C ALA A 53 -8.27 2.75 8.32
N LYS A 54 -8.10 1.67 7.54
CA LYS A 54 -8.72 1.53 6.21
C LYS A 54 -10.24 1.65 6.28
N ARG A 55 -10.90 1.09 7.31
CA ARG A 55 -12.35 1.26 7.54
C ARG A 55 -12.75 2.71 7.81
N GLN A 56 -11.87 3.53 8.40
CA GLN A 56 -12.15 4.95 8.64
C GLN A 56 -12.02 5.79 7.35
N MET A 57 -11.26 5.34 6.37
CA MET A 57 -11.02 6.08 5.12
C MET A 57 -12.31 6.41 4.38
N VAL A 58 -13.34 5.55 4.49
CA VAL A 58 -14.66 5.76 3.90
C VAL A 58 -15.37 6.98 4.51
N MET A 59 -15.29 7.14 5.84
CA MET A 59 -16.04 8.17 6.56
C MET A 59 -15.22 9.43 6.86
N LYS A 60 -13.90 9.28 6.94
CA LYS A 60 -12.96 10.31 7.36
C LYS A 60 -11.74 10.37 6.42
N PRO A 61 -11.96 10.59 5.11
CA PRO A 61 -10.87 10.54 4.12
C PRO A 61 -9.79 11.58 4.36
N LYS A 62 -10.15 12.77 4.86
CA LYS A 62 -9.17 13.84 5.16
C LYS A 62 -8.33 13.57 6.41
N GLU A 63 -8.81 12.71 7.29
CA GLU A 63 -8.12 12.33 8.52
C GLU A 63 -7.43 10.96 8.39
N THR A 64 -7.43 10.37 7.17
CA THR A 64 -6.89 9.03 6.92
C THR A 64 -5.88 9.07 5.79
N VAL A 65 -4.65 8.67 6.10
CA VAL A 65 -3.49 8.73 5.21
C VAL A 65 -3.23 7.35 4.61
N ASN A 66 -3.14 7.28 3.29
CA ASN A 66 -2.73 6.14 2.49
C ASN A 66 -1.67 6.55 1.46
N LEU A 67 -1.06 5.60 0.75
CA LEU A 67 -0.06 5.81 -0.30
C LEU A 67 1.14 6.66 0.14
N ILE A 68 1.43 6.72 1.44
CA ILE A 68 2.46 7.61 2.01
C ILE A 68 3.87 7.31 1.47
N LYS A 69 4.13 6.07 1.02
CA LYS A 69 5.42 5.67 0.45
C LYS A 69 5.82 6.51 -0.77
N ARG A 70 4.85 7.04 -1.53
CA ARG A 70 5.08 7.92 -2.69
C ARG A 70 5.73 9.26 -2.32
N PHE A 71 5.55 9.71 -1.08
CA PHE A 71 6.08 10.98 -0.57
C PHE A 71 7.44 10.84 0.13
N MET A 72 7.90 9.61 0.34
CA MET A 72 9.10 9.32 1.12
C MET A 72 10.37 9.86 0.46
N GLY A 73 11.04 10.78 1.15
CA GLY A 73 12.32 11.34 0.70
C GLY A 73 12.24 12.24 -0.53
N CYS A 74 11.03 12.62 -0.94
CA CYS A 74 10.78 13.51 -2.07
C CYS A 74 10.66 14.96 -1.64
N THR A 75 10.98 15.88 -2.54
CA THR A 75 10.65 17.30 -2.41
C THR A 75 9.17 17.53 -2.74
N PHE A 76 8.63 18.68 -2.34
CA PHE A 76 7.24 19.02 -2.62
C PHE A 76 6.94 19.12 -4.13
N ASP A 77 7.91 19.59 -4.92
CA ASP A 77 7.75 19.74 -6.38
C ASP A 77 7.71 18.38 -7.10
N GLU A 78 8.41 17.38 -6.57
CA GLU A 78 8.42 16.01 -7.13
C GLU A 78 7.09 15.26 -6.92
N VAL A 79 6.28 15.64 -5.93
CA VAL A 79 5.06 14.91 -5.55
C VAL A 79 3.76 15.58 -5.98
N GLN A 80 3.82 16.58 -6.89
CA GLN A 80 2.64 17.32 -7.33
C GLN A 80 1.57 16.44 -7.98
N GLU A 81 1.98 15.39 -8.68
CA GLU A 81 1.04 14.43 -9.28
C GLU A 81 0.45 13.52 -8.20
N ASP A 82 1.27 13.03 -7.27
CA ASP A 82 0.82 12.15 -6.19
C ASP A 82 -0.21 12.81 -5.27
N ILE A 83 -0.09 14.12 -5.04
CA ILE A 83 -1.05 14.90 -4.25
C ILE A 83 -2.47 14.81 -4.83
N LYS A 84 -2.62 14.70 -6.15
CA LYS A 84 -3.94 14.59 -6.81
C LYS A 84 -4.63 13.23 -6.56
N HIS A 85 -3.86 12.22 -6.16
CA HIS A 85 -4.35 10.85 -5.93
C HIS A 85 -4.72 10.56 -4.48
N VAL A 86 -4.46 11.50 -3.55
CA VAL A 86 -4.81 11.38 -2.14
C VAL A 86 -5.95 12.31 -1.74
N GLN A 87 -6.61 12.03 -0.61
CA GLN A 87 -7.77 12.81 -0.16
C GLN A 87 -7.47 13.70 1.06
N TYR A 88 -6.34 13.48 1.71
CA TYR A 88 -5.84 14.33 2.81
C TYR A 88 -5.04 15.52 2.25
N ASP A 89 -4.94 16.56 3.05
CA ASP A 89 -4.25 17.77 2.62
C ASP A 89 -2.72 17.62 2.76
N VAL A 90 -2.00 18.00 1.69
CA VAL A 90 -0.53 18.03 1.67
C VAL A 90 -0.07 19.45 1.38
N VAL A 91 0.80 19.99 2.21
CA VAL A 91 1.32 21.35 2.09
C VAL A 91 2.83 21.37 1.94
N ASN A 92 3.34 22.44 1.31
CA ASN A 92 4.77 22.71 1.24
C ASN A 92 5.25 23.33 2.55
N GLU A 93 6.26 22.72 3.15
CA GLU A 93 6.99 23.31 4.26
C GLU A 93 8.50 23.21 4.01
N ASN A 94 9.11 24.36 3.72
CA ASN A 94 10.55 24.46 3.41
C ASN A 94 11.00 23.55 2.22
N GLY A 95 10.14 23.39 1.20
CA GLY A 95 10.45 22.57 0.02
C GLY A 95 10.09 21.09 0.16
N TYR A 96 9.53 20.67 1.29
CA TYR A 96 9.16 19.28 1.56
C TYR A 96 7.64 19.10 1.80
N PRO A 97 7.06 17.96 1.41
CA PRO A 97 5.65 17.67 1.68
C PRO A 97 5.41 17.44 3.18
N ARG A 98 4.31 18.01 3.68
CA ARG A 98 3.76 17.75 5.01
C ARG A 98 2.30 17.37 4.91
N ILE A 99 1.95 16.31 5.59
CA ILE A 99 0.59 15.81 5.71
C ILE A 99 -0.11 16.59 6.83
N VAL A 100 -1.24 17.24 6.50
CA VAL A 100 -2.01 18.05 7.47
C VAL A 100 -3.18 17.23 8.01
N ILE A 101 -3.21 17.05 9.31
CA ILE A 101 -4.32 16.39 10.03
C ILE A 101 -4.77 17.32 11.17
N GLY A 102 -5.93 17.95 10.99
CA GLY A 102 -6.37 19.00 11.90
C GLY A 102 -5.32 20.12 11.99
N ASP A 103 -4.87 20.44 13.20
CA ASP A 103 -3.86 21.48 13.43
C ASP A 103 -2.41 20.94 13.40
N LYS A 104 -2.23 19.66 13.11
CA LYS A 104 -0.92 19.02 13.12
C LYS A 104 -0.41 18.75 11.71
N LYS A 105 0.91 18.85 11.57
CA LYS A 105 1.61 18.49 10.33
C LYS A 105 2.57 17.32 10.63
N TYR A 106 2.58 16.37 9.74
CA TYR A 106 3.43 15.18 9.82
C TYR A 106 4.32 15.09 8.59
N SER A 107 5.55 14.65 8.76
CA SER A 107 6.38 14.24 7.63
C SER A 107 5.95 12.86 7.10
N PRO A 108 6.29 12.51 5.86
CA PRO A 108 6.07 11.17 5.33
C PRO A 108 6.73 10.08 6.18
N GLU A 109 7.91 10.37 6.74
CA GLU A 109 8.63 9.46 7.63
C GLU A 109 7.89 9.20 8.94
N GLU A 110 7.26 10.22 9.54
CA GLU A 110 6.47 10.07 10.77
C GLU A 110 5.22 9.21 10.55
N ILE A 111 4.54 9.39 9.42
CA ILE A 111 3.39 8.54 9.06
C ILE A 111 3.84 7.10 8.77
N SER A 112 4.91 6.93 8.00
CA SER A 112 5.48 5.61 7.70
C SER A 112 5.97 4.90 8.97
N ALA A 113 6.53 5.65 9.93
CA ALA A 113 6.94 5.11 11.23
C ALA A 113 5.77 4.52 12.02
N MET A 114 4.56 5.04 11.86
CA MET A 114 3.37 4.47 12.50
C MET A 114 3.00 3.10 11.90
N ILE A 115 3.19 2.94 10.57
CA ILE A 115 2.99 1.64 9.90
C ILE A 115 4.08 0.66 10.34
N VAL A 116 5.34 1.08 10.33
CA VAL A 116 6.48 0.27 10.81
C VAL A 116 6.30 -0.13 12.28
N GLY A 117 5.79 0.80 13.11
CA GLY A 117 5.44 0.53 14.51
C GLY A 117 4.41 -0.59 14.65
N LYS A 118 3.35 -0.59 13.80
CA LYS A 118 2.37 -1.69 13.77
C LYS A 118 3.01 -3.02 13.37
N MET A 119 3.97 -3.02 12.44
CA MET A 119 4.72 -4.22 12.08
C MET A 119 5.56 -4.73 13.24
N LYS A 120 6.22 -3.82 13.96
CA LYS A 120 6.96 -4.13 15.18
C LYS A 120 6.06 -4.74 16.25
N ASP A 121 4.93 -4.08 16.57
CA ASP A 121 3.97 -4.57 17.57
C ASP A 121 3.45 -5.97 17.20
N THR A 122 3.16 -6.20 15.91
CA THR A 122 2.75 -7.52 15.39
C THR A 122 3.83 -8.56 15.63
N ALA A 123 5.09 -8.23 15.37
CA ALA A 123 6.21 -9.13 15.57
C ALA A 123 6.46 -9.42 17.07
N GLU A 124 6.40 -8.41 17.93
CA GLU A 124 6.57 -8.55 19.38
C GLU A 124 5.46 -9.41 20.00
N ALA A 125 4.20 -9.22 19.55
CA ALA A 125 3.08 -10.05 19.97
C ALA A 125 3.25 -11.53 19.58
N TYR A 126 3.73 -11.79 18.39
CA TYR A 126 4.01 -13.14 17.89
C TYR A 126 5.19 -13.81 18.62
N LEU A 127 6.27 -13.07 18.82
CA LEU A 127 7.53 -13.58 19.39
C LEU A 127 7.48 -13.68 20.91
N GLY A 128 6.61 -12.91 21.57
CA GLY A 128 6.55 -12.80 23.02
C GLY A 128 7.75 -12.09 23.66
N GLU A 129 8.55 -11.38 22.86
CA GLU A 129 9.73 -10.64 23.32
C GLU A 129 9.89 -9.32 22.54
N PRO A 130 10.55 -8.31 23.13
CA PRO A 130 10.82 -7.05 22.43
C PRO A 130 11.69 -7.22 21.19
N VAL A 131 11.39 -6.45 20.14
CA VAL A 131 12.13 -6.41 18.88
C VAL A 131 12.83 -5.06 18.75
N THR A 132 14.16 -5.12 18.56
CA THR A 132 15.00 -3.91 18.44
C THR A 132 15.61 -3.72 17.07
N ASP A 133 15.70 -4.78 16.27
CA ASP A 133 16.46 -4.75 15.02
C ASP A 133 15.58 -5.16 13.83
N ALA A 134 15.71 -4.44 12.72
CA ALA A 134 14.95 -4.71 11.52
C ALA A 134 15.79 -4.56 10.23
N ILE A 135 15.34 -5.27 9.20
CA ILE A 135 15.67 -5.03 7.80
C ILE A 135 14.39 -4.52 7.13
N ILE A 136 14.48 -3.49 6.27
CA ILE A 136 13.32 -2.93 5.57
C ILE A 136 13.58 -2.97 4.07
N THR A 137 12.59 -3.36 3.27
CA THR A 137 12.70 -3.38 1.80
C THR A 137 12.31 -2.03 1.20
N VAL A 138 12.86 -1.75 0.03
CA VAL A 138 12.53 -0.58 -0.81
C VAL A 138 12.59 -0.97 -2.28
N PRO A 139 11.86 -0.28 -3.18
CA PRO A 139 12.01 -0.45 -4.62
C PRO A 139 13.47 -0.26 -5.06
N ALA A 140 13.90 -0.98 -6.10
CA ALA A 140 15.29 -0.91 -6.58
C ALA A 140 15.67 0.49 -7.07
N TYR A 141 14.73 1.23 -7.63
CA TYR A 141 14.94 2.58 -8.16
C TYR A 141 14.95 3.70 -7.09
N PHE A 142 14.64 3.39 -5.82
CA PHE A 142 14.73 4.38 -4.76
C PHE A 142 16.12 4.97 -4.68
N ASN A 143 16.20 6.31 -4.74
CA ASN A 143 17.44 7.05 -4.55
C ASN A 143 17.87 7.07 -3.07
N ASP A 144 19.05 7.62 -2.80
CA ASP A 144 19.60 7.68 -1.45
C ASP A 144 18.69 8.45 -0.48
N ALA A 145 18.06 9.55 -0.90
CA ALA A 145 17.16 10.33 -0.05
C ALA A 145 15.96 9.50 0.41
N GLN A 146 15.36 8.73 -0.51
CA GLN A 146 14.22 7.84 -0.25
C GLN A 146 14.62 6.66 0.64
N ARG A 147 15.80 6.06 0.42
CA ARG A 147 16.36 5.00 1.28
C ARG A 147 16.62 5.51 2.69
N GLN A 148 17.20 6.70 2.84
CA GLN A 148 17.43 7.31 4.14
C GLN A 148 16.11 7.69 4.83
N ALA A 149 15.11 8.19 4.11
CA ALA A 149 13.78 8.45 4.65
C ALA A 149 13.12 7.17 5.19
N THR A 150 13.23 6.06 4.45
CA THR A 150 12.74 4.75 4.91
C THR A 150 13.47 4.28 6.17
N LYS A 151 14.79 4.45 6.21
CA LYS A 151 15.58 4.14 7.41
C LYS A 151 15.15 4.97 8.60
N ARG A 152 14.98 6.29 8.41
CA ARG A 152 14.48 7.20 9.48
C ARG A 152 13.10 6.80 9.98
N ALA A 153 12.19 6.35 9.11
CA ALA A 153 10.89 5.86 9.53
C ALA A 153 11.02 4.66 10.49
N GLY A 154 11.92 3.73 10.20
CA GLY A 154 12.23 2.62 11.09
C GLY A 154 12.82 3.08 12.43
N GLU A 155 13.74 4.05 12.41
CA GLU A 155 14.36 4.62 13.60
C GLU A 155 13.35 5.38 14.49
N ILE A 156 12.42 6.14 13.88
CA ILE A 156 11.31 6.81 14.58
C ILE A 156 10.38 5.78 15.23
N ALA A 157 10.17 4.61 14.60
CA ALA A 157 9.41 3.50 15.17
C ALA A 157 10.18 2.77 16.32
N GLY A 158 11.39 3.21 16.66
CA GLY A 158 12.20 2.60 17.71
C GLY A 158 12.92 1.31 17.29
N LEU A 159 13.22 1.16 16.00
CA LEU A 159 13.99 0.05 15.47
C LEU A 159 15.39 0.51 15.06
N ASN A 160 16.38 -0.33 15.32
CA ASN A 160 17.69 -0.22 14.72
C ASN A 160 17.65 -0.87 13.33
N VAL A 161 17.57 -0.05 12.28
CA VAL A 161 17.51 -0.53 10.89
C VAL A 161 18.89 -0.97 10.45
N ARG A 162 19.12 -2.27 10.50
CA ARG A 162 20.41 -2.91 10.17
C ARG A 162 20.75 -2.77 8.70
N ARG A 163 19.74 -2.88 7.82
CA ARG A 163 19.92 -2.80 6.37
C ARG A 163 18.64 -2.37 5.67
N ILE A 164 18.81 -1.61 4.61
CA ILE A 164 17.78 -1.40 3.58
C ILE A 164 18.15 -2.31 2.40
N ILE A 165 17.20 -3.12 1.93
CA ILE A 165 17.39 -4.10 0.85
C ILE A 165 16.44 -3.77 -0.30
N ALA A 166 16.90 -3.92 -1.55
CA ALA A 166 16.02 -3.78 -2.70
C ALA A 166 15.00 -4.93 -2.76
N GLU A 167 13.74 -4.62 -3.04
CA GLU A 167 12.63 -5.59 -3.16
C GLU A 167 12.96 -6.76 -4.12
N PRO A 168 13.50 -6.53 -5.33
CA PRO A 168 13.87 -7.64 -6.21
C PRO A 168 14.97 -8.54 -5.63
N THR A 169 15.89 -7.98 -4.83
CA THR A 169 16.91 -8.80 -4.12
C THR A 169 16.24 -9.70 -3.08
N ALA A 170 15.28 -9.16 -2.32
CA ALA A 170 14.54 -9.93 -1.34
C ALA A 170 13.70 -11.04 -2.01
N ALA A 171 13.08 -10.75 -3.14
CA ALA A 171 12.31 -11.73 -3.92
C ALA A 171 13.18 -12.89 -4.42
N LEU A 172 14.37 -12.61 -4.95
CA LEU A 172 15.33 -13.65 -5.40
C LEU A 172 15.81 -14.52 -4.24
N LEU A 173 16.10 -13.92 -3.08
CA LEU A 173 16.47 -14.66 -1.87
C LEU A 173 15.32 -15.56 -1.39
N ALA A 174 14.09 -15.06 -1.37
CA ALA A 174 12.91 -15.84 -0.99
C ALA A 174 12.65 -17.00 -1.95
N ALA A 175 12.89 -16.80 -3.25
CA ALA A 175 12.78 -17.83 -4.28
C ALA A 175 13.95 -18.84 -4.28
N LYS A 176 14.94 -18.65 -3.41
CA LYS A 176 16.18 -19.48 -3.35
C LYS A 176 16.91 -19.54 -4.70
N LEU A 177 16.96 -18.40 -5.39
CA LEU A 177 17.68 -18.28 -6.67
C LEU A 177 19.11 -17.72 -6.50
N ASN A 178 19.49 -17.35 -5.28
CA ASN A 178 20.82 -16.86 -4.94
C ASN A 178 21.91 -17.95 -4.98
N ASP A 179 21.55 -19.22 -5.09
CA ASP A 179 22.45 -20.38 -5.22
C ASP A 179 22.62 -20.88 -6.66
N LYS A 180 22.07 -20.14 -7.64
CA LYS A 180 22.11 -20.50 -9.07
C LYS A 180 22.55 -19.31 -9.91
N ASP A 181 23.69 -19.48 -10.62
CA ASP A 181 24.14 -18.49 -11.60
C ASP A 181 23.07 -18.19 -12.64
N GLY A 182 22.94 -16.93 -12.99
CA GLY A 182 22.07 -16.53 -14.08
C GLY A 182 21.51 -15.13 -13.99
N LYS A 183 20.91 -14.72 -15.09
CA LYS A 183 20.16 -13.46 -15.16
C LYS A 183 18.68 -13.73 -14.96
N TYR A 184 18.11 -13.02 -14.02
CA TYR A 184 16.69 -13.15 -13.63
C TYR A 184 15.96 -11.85 -13.85
N MET A 185 14.73 -11.94 -14.33
CA MET A 185 13.80 -10.83 -14.32
C MET A 185 12.84 -11.01 -13.14
N VAL A 186 12.79 -10.01 -12.28
CA VAL A 186 11.80 -9.91 -11.21
C VAL A 186 10.71 -8.97 -11.68
N VAL A 187 9.46 -9.43 -11.63
CA VAL A 187 8.26 -8.65 -11.92
C VAL A 187 7.51 -8.49 -10.61
N ASP A 188 7.46 -7.28 -10.10
CA ASP A 188 6.72 -6.91 -8.90
C ASP A 188 5.50 -6.09 -9.30
N TYR A 189 4.32 -6.69 -9.22
CA TYR A 189 3.05 -6.06 -9.53
C TYR A 189 2.26 -5.85 -8.24
N GLY A 190 2.47 -4.67 -7.67
CA GLY A 190 1.91 -4.31 -6.38
C GLY A 190 0.53 -3.64 -6.44
N GLY A 191 0.12 -3.07 -5.31
CA GLY A 191 -1.14 -2.33 -5.21
C GLY A 191 -1.10 -0.93 -5.82
N ALA A 192 0.07 -0.35 -6.05
CA ALA A 192 0.23 1.01 -6.58
C ALA A 192 1.24 1.11 -7.72
N THR A 193 2.15 0.15 -7.86
CA THR A 193 3.25 0.16 -8.82
C THR A 193 3.38 -1.17 -9.54
N LEU A 194 3.99 -1.13 -10.72
CA LEU A 194 4.47 -2.29 -11.47
C LEU A 194 5.96 -2.08 -11.72
N ASP A 195 6.80 -2.97 -11.18
CA ASP A 195 8.24 -2.85 -11.24
C ASP A 195 8.87 -4.05 -11.94
N PHE A 196 9.80 -3.79 -12.87
CA PHE A 196 10.62 -4.78 -13.55
C PHE A 196 12.07 -4.57 -13.17
N SER A 197 12.73 -5.60 -12.68
CA SER A 197 14.15 -5.55 -12.36
C SER A 197 14.88 -6.72 -13.01
N ILE A 198 16.02 -6.44 -13.63
CA ILE A 198 16.94 -7.45 -14.14
C ILE A 198 18.08 -7.58 -13.14
N ALA A 199 18.27 -8.77 -12.64
CA ALA A 199 19.34 -9.09 -11.71
C ALA A 199 20.29 -10.13 -12.32
N ASP A 200 21.58 -9.98 -12.03
CA ASP A 200 22.59 -10.99 -12.27
C ASP A 200 22.95 -11.65 -10.94
N VAL A 201 22.84 -12.95 -10.89
CA VAL A 201 23.18 -13.75 -9.71
C VAL A 201 24.46 -14.53 -10.00
N MET A 202 25.45 -14.32 -9.15
CA MET A 202 26.68 -15.10 -9.10
C MET A 202 26.62 -15.97 -7.83
N ALA A 203 26.39 -17.26 -8.02
CA ALA A 203 26.30 -18.24 -6.94
C ALA A 203 27.67 -18.54 -6.35
N GLY A 204 27.72 -18.98 -5.09
CA GLY A 204 28.92 -19.32 -4.38
C GLY A 204 28.77 -19.20 -2.88
N GLU A 205 29.86 -19.42 -2.11
CA GLU A 205 29.85 -19.24 -0.65
C GLU A 205 29.45 -17.81 -0.27
N ASP A 206 29.90 -16.82 -1.05
CA ASP A 206 29.49 -15.40 -0.95
C ASP A 206 28.66 -15.03 -2.18
N SER A 207 27.45 -15.59 -2.30
CA SER A 207 26.59 -15.29 -3.45
C SER A 207 26.30 -13.78 -3.56
N VAL A 208 26.43 -13.24 -4.79
CA VAL A 208 26.20 -11.82 -5.10
C VAL A 208 24.98 -11.70 -5.99
N ILE A 209 24.09 -10.77 -5.64
CA ILE A 209 22.94 -10.37 -6.47
C ILE A 209 23.17 -8.93 -6.88
N GLU A 210 23.40 -8.69 -8.15
CA GLU A 210 23.57 -7.37 -8.73
C GLU A 210 22.32 -6.98 -9.52
N ILE A 211 21.71 -5.83 -9.20
CA ILE A 211 20.60 -5.30 -9.99
C ILE A 211 21.19 -4.51 -11.16
N LEU A 212 21.07 -5.07 -12.36
CA LEU A 212 21.62 -4.50 -13.58
C LEU A 212 20.76 -3.35 -14.12
N ALA A 213 19.44 -3.47 -14.00
CA ALA A 213 18.49 -2.46 -14.45
C ALA A 213 17.19 -2.59 -13.67
N SER A 214 16.51 -1.47 -13.45
CA SER A 214 15.15 -1.43 -12.91
C SER A 214 14.36 -0.34 -13.63
N ASN A 215 13.13 -0.65 -13.98
CA ASN A 215 12.16 0.29 -14.55
C ASN A 215 10.75 -0.16 -14.15
N GLY A 216 9.78 0.74 -14.27
CA GLY A 216 8.41 0.41 -13.89
C GLY A 216 7.46 1.57 -14.16
N ASP A 217 6.21 1.38 -13.71
CA ASP A 217 5.20 2.42 -13.72
C ASP A 217 4.66 2.59 -12.29
N VAL A 218 4.77 3.79 -11.77
CA VAL A 218 4.33 4.15 -10.41
C VAL A 218 2.81 4.37 -10.32
N TYR A 219 2.11 4.31 -11.46
CA TYR A 219 0.65 4.44 -11.58
C TYR A 219 0.02 3.23 -12.28
N CYS A 220 0.62 2.07 -12.14
CA CYS A 220 0.13 0.81 -12.69
C CYS A 220 0.10 -0.26 -11.60
N GLY A 221 -0.98 -0.29 -10.84
CA GLY A 221 -1.15 -1.24 -9.74
C GLY A 221 -2.60 -1.62 -9.50
N GLY A 222 -2.83 -2.41 -8.46
CA GLY A 222 -4.17 -2.86 -8.08
C GLY A 222 -5.16 -1.72 -7.83
N SER A 223 -4.70 -0.58 -7.30
CA SER A 223 -5.54 0.61 -7.07
C SER A 223 -5.98 1.31 -8.35
N ASP A 224 -5.19 1.21 -9.42
CA ASP A 224 -5.57 1.78 -10.73
C ASP A 224 -6.67 0.94 -11.35
N ILE A 225 -6.60 -0.38 -11.22
CA ILE A 225 -7.70 -1.28 -11.57
C ILE A 225 -8.95 -0.97 -10.75
N ASP A 226 -8.83 -0.73 -9.43
CA ASP A 226 -9.96 -0.34 -8.59
C ASP A 226 -10.60 0.97 -9.08
N ASN A 227 -9.79 1.94 -9.53
CA ASN A 227 -10.28 3.19 -10.11
C ASN A 227 -11.03 2.98 -11.42
N ILE A 228 -10.59 2.06 -12.28
CA ILE A 228 -11.28 1.70 -13.52
C ILE A 228 -12.68 1.14 -13.20
N VAL A 229 -12.78 0.18 -12.27
CA VAL A 229 -14.06 -0.38 -11.83
C VAL A 229 -14.93 0.67 -11.15
N THR A 230 -14.33 1.54 -10.33
CA THR A 230 -15.02 2.68 -9.71
C THR A 230 -15.66 3.59 -10.75
N ASN A 231 -14.91 3.96 -11.80
CA ASN A 231 -15.44 4.79 -12.88
C ASN A 231 -16.57 4.09 -13.62
N TRP A 232 -16.44 2.79 -13.90
CA TRP A 232 -17.53 2.02 -14.51
C TRP A 232 -18.80 2.04 -13.64
N ILE A 233 -18.71 1.86 -12.32
CA ILE A 233 -19.86 1.94 -11.42
C ILE A 233 -20.52 3.33 -11.49
N VAL A 234 -19.70 4.38 -11.47
CA VAL A 234 -20.19 5.78 -11.55
C VAL A 234 -20.89 6.04 -12.88
N GLU A 235 -20.31 5.59 -13.99
CA GLU A 235 -20.91 5.72 -15.32
C GLU A 235 -22.24 5.00 -15.42
N GLU A 236 -22.32 3.75 -14.96
CA GLU A 236 -23.55 2.98 -14.93
C GLU A 236 -24.65 3.66 -14.10
N PHE A 237 -24.29 4.20 -12.92
CA PHE A 237 -25.23 4.92 -12.07
C PHE A 237 -25.71 6.23 -12.73
N ASN A 238 -24.78 7.03 -13.26
CA ASN A 238 -25.12 8.32 -13.90
C ASN A 238 -25.98 8.14 -15.16
N ASN A 239 -25.79 7.03 -15.91
CA ASN A 239 -26.62 6.68 -17.06
C ASN A 239 -28.08 6.39 -16.64
N GLU A 240 -28.29 5.80 -15.47
CA GLU A 240 -29.63 5.57 -14.90
C GLU A 240 -30.25 6.82 -14.29
N HIS A 241 -29.43 7.82 -13.93
CA HIS A 241 -29.84 9.07 -13.30
C HIS A 241 -29.32 10.31 -14.04
N PRO A 242 -29.84 10.61 -15.25
CA PRO A 242 -29.36 11.73 -16.05
C PRO A 242 -29.46 13.06 -15.31
N GLY A 243 -28.36 13.83 -15.33
CA GLY A 243 -28.27 15.14 -14.66
C GLY A 243 -27.77 15.10 -13.22
N PHE A 244 -27.54 13.90 -12.65
CA PHE A 244 -26.89 13.71 -11.36
C PHE A 244 -25.41 13.34 -11.56
N ASP A 245 -24.51 13.91 -10.76
CA ASP A 245 -23.09 13.53 -10.75
C ASP A 245 -22.75 12.87 -9.42
N LEU A 246 -22.65 11.53 -9.44
CA LEU A 246 -22.33 10.72 -8.27
C LEU A 246 -20.93 11.02 -7.71
N LYS A 247 -20.00 11.54 -8.54
CA LYS A 247 -18.64 11.94 -8.08
C LYS A 247 -18.66 13.09 -7.07
N SER A 248 -19.73 13.89 -7.03
CA SER A 248 -19.88 14.97 -6.07
C SER A 248 -20.16 14.48 -4.63
N ASP A 249 -20.63 13.23 -4.47
CA ASP A 249 -20.90 12.61 -3.16
C ASP A 249 -19.66 11.84 -2.66
N THR A 250 -18.89 12.46 -1.77
CA THR A 250 -17.65 11.89 -1.23
C THR A 250 -17.88 10.58 -0.48
N MET A 251 -19.03 10.45 0.24
CA MET A 251 -19.34 9.20 0.94
C MET A 251 -19.69 8.08 -0.04
N ALA A 252 -20.48 8.39 -1.07
CA ALA A 252 -20.79 7.45 -2.14
C ALA A 252 -19.50 6.98 -2.82
N MET A 253 -18.62 7.89 -3.22
CA MET A 253 -17.35 7.57 -3.88
C MET A 253 -16.46 6.65 -3.04
N SER A 254 -16.41 6.85 -1.74
CA SER A 254 -15.62 6.00 -0.87
C SER A 254 -16.19 4.57 -0.75
N ARG A 255 -17.53 4.44 -0.66
CA ARG A 255 -18.20 3.13 -0.65
C ARG A 255 -18.06 2.40 -2.00
N ILE A 256 -18.08 3.14 -3.10
CA ILE A 256 -17.87 2.58 -4.45
C ILE A 256 -16.45 2.05 -4.58
N LYS A 257 -15.43 2.78 -4.13
CA LYS A 257 -14.03 2.32 -4.16
C LYS A 257 -13.83 1.01 -3.37
N ASP A 258 -14.40 0.91 -2.18
CA ASP A 258 -14.36 -0.32 -1.38
C ASP A 258 -15.06 -1.50 -2.09
N ALA A 259 -16.20 -1.24 -2.72
CA ALA A 259 -16.92 -2.26 -3.48
C ALA A 259 -16.18 -2.68 -4.77
N ALA A 260 -15.54 -1.74 -5.45
CA ALA A 260 -14.72 -2.00 -6.63
C ALA A 260 -13.52 -2.90 -6.29
N GLU A 261 -12.79 -2.60 -5.22
CA GLU A 261 -11.68 -3.43 -4.73
C GLU A 261 -12.15 -4.86 -4.38
N LYS A 262 -13.28 -4.99 -3.67
CA LYS A 262 -13.86 -6.29 -3.34
C LYS A 262 -14.24 -7.08 -4.59
N ALA A 263 -14.89 -6.43 -5.53
CA ALA A 263 -15.28 -7.06 -6.79
C ALA A 263 -14.04 -7.54 -7.59
N LYS A 264 -12.98 -6.73 -7.68
CA LYS A 264 -11.70 -7.13 -8.28
C LYS A 264 -11.14 -8.38 -7.62
N ILE A 265 -11.08 -8.42 -6.29
CA ILE A 265 -10.55 -9.56 -5.53
C ILE A 265 -11.40 -10.82 -5.76
N GLU A 266 -12.72 -10.70 -5.70
CA GLU A 266 -13.64 -11.84 -5.93
C GLU A 266 -13.53 -12.40 -7.33
N LEU A 267 -13.44 -11.53 -8.35
CA LEU A 267 -13.31 -11.94 -9.75
C LEU A 267 -12.01 -12.69 -10.07
N SER A 268 -11.03 -12.71 -9.18
CA SER A 268 -9.88 -13.63 -9.28
C SER A 268 -10.28 -15.10 -9.11
N ASN A 269 -11.39 -15.37 -8.40
CA ASN A 269 -11.81 -16.74 -8.05
C ASN A 269 -13.16 -17.15 -8.69
N VAL A 270 -14.00 -16.17 -9.07
CA VAL A 270 -15.33 -16.42 -9.65
C VAL A 270 -15.48 -15.74 -11.02
N ASN A 271 -16.43 -16.21 -11.81
CA ASN A 271 -16.70 -15.64 -13.16
C ASN A 271 -17.64 -14.42 -13.12
N MET A 272 -18.30 -14.18 -12.00
CA MET A 272 -19.23 -13.07 -11.82
C MET A 272 -19.35 -12.74 -10.33
N THR A 273 -19.44 -11.45 -10.01
CA THR A 273 -19.74 -10.94 -8.67
C THR A 273 -20.88 -9.93 -8.74
N GLU A 274 -21.58 -9.73 -7.64
CA GLU A 274 -22.66 -8.74 -7.49
C GLU A 274 -22.16 -7.55 -6.69
N ILE A 275 -22.28 -6.35 -7.26
CA ILE A 275 -21.97 -5.08 -6.59
C ILE A 275 -23.28 -4.50 -6.10
N ASN A 276 -23.53 -4.63 -4.79
CA ASN A 276 -24.75 -4.16 -4.14
C ASN A 276 -24.41 -3.03 -3.15
N LEU A 277 -24.86 -1.82 -3.49
CA LEU A 277 -24.64 -0.60 -2.70
C LEU A 277 -26.01 0.02 -2.33
N PRO A 278 -26.68 -0.48 -1.29
CA PRO A 278 -27.96 0.08 -0.86
C PRO A 278 -27.74 1.48 -0.27
N TYR A 279 -28.70 2.39 -0.56
CA TYR A 279 -28.68 3.76 -0.07
C TYR A 279 -27.33 4.45 -0.39
N ILE A 280 -26.91 4.36 -1.65
CA ILE A 280 -25.59 4.88 -2.06
C ILE A 280 -25.58 6.42 -2.02
N THR A 281 -26.67 7.05 -2.40
CA THR A 281 -26.88 8.51 -2.36
C THR A 281 -28.37 8.82 -2.28
N ALA A 282 -28.76 10.13 -2.29
CA ALA A 282 -30.14 10.57 -2.40
C ALA A 282 -30.27 11.61 -3.52
N ILE A 283 -31.28 11.46 -4.38
CA ILE A 283 -31.64 12.41 -5.42
C ILE A 283 -33.03 12.97 -5.05
N ASP A 284 -33.15 14.29 -4.92
CA ASP A 284 -34.38 14.95 -4.48
C ASP A 284 -34.95 14.37 -3.17
N ASN A 285 -34.09 14.05 -2.21
CA ASN A 285 -34.39 13.37 -0.94
C ASN A 285 -34.94 11.94 -1.10
N ILE A 286 -34.85 11.33 -2.29
CA ILE A 286 -35.23 9.94 -2.52
C ILE A 286 -33.96 9.07 -2.50
N PRO A 287 -33.87 8.11 -1.58
CA PRO A 287 -32.72 7.20 -1.54
C PRO A 287 -32.57 6.42 -2.85
N GLN A 288 -31.34 6.37 -3.34
CA GLN A 288 -30.96 5.61 -4.53
C GLN A 288 -30.09 4.41 -4.13
N HIS A 289 -30.16 3.37 -4.95
CA HIS A 289 -29.43 2.12 -4.77
C HIS A 289 -28.67 1.80 -6.05
N PHE A 290 -27.56 1.11 -5.91
CA PHE A 290 -26.87 0.53 -7.05
C PHE A 290 -26.76 -0.97 -6.83
N ASN A 291 -27.26 -1.74 -7.80
CA ASN A 291 -27.16 -3.20 -7.78
C ASN A 291 -26.94 -3.70 -9.21
N LYS A 292 -25.68 -4.16 -9.48
CA LYS A 292 -25.31 -4.73 -10.80
C LYS A 292 -24.33 -5.87 -10.63
N SER A 293 -24.46 -6.84 -11.54
CA SER A 293 -23.48 -7.92 -11.69
C SER A 293 -22.32 -7.45 -12.57
N LEU A 294 -21.11 -7.73 -12.14
CA LEU A 294 -19.88 -7.57 -12.92
C LEU A 294 -19.33 -8.96 -13.27
N THR A 295 -19.29 -9.28 -14.56
CA THR A 295 -18.66 -10.52 -15.02
C THR A 295 -17.15 -10.35 -15.19
N ARG A 296 -16.37 -11.43 -15.03
CA ARG A 296 -14.93 -11.44 -15.32
C ARG A 296 -14.64 -10.95 -16.74
N ALA A 297 -15.39 -11.40 -17.74
CA ALA A 297 -15.21 -10.96 -19.12
C ALA A 297 -15.44 -9.45 -19.30
N LYS A 298 -16.44 -8.86 -18.61
CA LYS A 298 -16.62 -7.41 -18.62
C LYS A 298 -15.48 -6.71 -17.92
N PHE A 299 -15.06 -7.20 -16.74
CA PHE A 299 -13.93 -6.68 -15.99
C PHE A 299 -12.64 -6.67 -16.84
N GLU A 300 -12.29 -7.80 -17.46
CA GLU A 300 -11.12 -7.91 -18.35
C GLU A 300 -11.21 -7.00 -19.58
N SER A 301 -12.41 -6.62 -20.03
CA SER A 301 -12.58 -5.66 -21.11
C SER A 301 -12.43 -4.20 -20.68
N LEU A 302 -12.45 -3.91 -19.38
CA LEU A 302 -12.30 -2.57 -18.84
C LEU A 302 -10.84 -2.23 -18.59
N ILE A 303 -10.03 -3.23 -18.24
CA ILE A 303 -8.61 -3.09 -17.92
C ILE A 303 -7.75 -3.44 -19.14
#